data_e80ed9aa19e647b2e59f04265728567c
#
_entry.id   e80ed9aa19e647b2e59f04265728567c
#
_cell.length_a   1.000
_cell.length_b   1.000
_cell.length_c   1.000
_cell.angle_alpha   90.00
_cell.angle_beta   90.00
_cell.angle_gamma   90.00
#
_symmetry.space_group_name_H-M   'P 1'
#
loop_
_entity.id
_entity.type
_entity.pdbx_description
1 polymer ?
#
loop_
_entity_poly.entity_id
_entity_poly.type
_entity_poly.pdbx_seq_one_letter_code
_entity_poly.pdbx_strand_id
1 'polypeptide(L)'
;GEQIIYICIDNEGYMNTGVQRSSTTPYGSWTTTTPVGSVLRGKTQDAKPMPILMMMHNCEYVATASTAFMDDYYEKLANELTVSNGLAVFTQ
;
A
#
# COMPACT_ATOMS: atom_id res chain seq x y z
N GLY A 1 9.78 -16.36 -14.68
CA GLY A 1 8.81 -15.34 -14.43
C GLY A 1 8.69 -14.31 -15.53
N GLU A 2 7.59 -13.59 -15.51
CA GLU A 2 7.35 -12.51 -16.46
C GLU A 2 7.95 -11.21 -15.96
N GLN A 3 8.33 -10.32 -16.88
CA GLN A 3 8.81 -8.97 -16.55
C GLN A 3 7.61 -8.08 -16.25
N ILE A 4 7.28 -7.93 -14.96
CA ILE A 4 6.14 -7.14 -14.51
C ILE A 4 6.62 -6.14 -13.46
N ILE A 5 6.17 -4.90 -13.59
CA ILE A 5 6.30 -3.87 -12.56
C ILE A 5 4.92 -3.64 -11.97
N TYR A 6 4.80 -3.83 -10.66
CA TYR A 6 3.57 -3.57 -9.94
C TYR A 6 3.73 -2.35 -9.05
N ILE A 7 2.85 -1.37 -9.21
CA ILE A 7 2.84 -0.16 -8.39
C ILE A 7 1.56 -0.16 -7.57
N CYS A 8 1.71 -0.28 -6.25
CA CYS A 8 0.60 -0.25 -5.32
C CYS A 8 0.48 1.15 -4.70
N ILE A 9 -0.66 1.78 -4.90
CA ILE A 9 -0.96 3.08 -4.29
C ILE A 9 -1.75 2.82 -3.01
N ASP A 10 -1.13 3.07 -1.86
CA ASP A 10 -1.76 2.89 -0.56
C ASP A 10 -2.33 4.22 -0.07
N ASN A 11 -3.63 4.35 -0.15
CA ASN A 11 -4.39 5.49 0.39
C ASN A 11 -5.30 5.10 1.58
N GLU A 12 -5.04 3.93 2.16
CA GLU A 12 -5.69 3.44 3.39
C GLU A 12 -7.20 3.18 3.30
N GLY A 13 -7.77 3.19 2.11
CA GLY A 13 -9.20 2.92 1.94
C GLY A 13 -9.65 2.94 0.48
N TYR A 14 -10.88 2.57 0.24
CA TYR A 14 -11.51 2.68 -1.08
C TYR A 14 -12.23 4.03 -1.18
N MET A 15 -11.52 5.05 -1.65
CA MET A 15 -11.98 6.44 -1.59
C MET A 15 -13.11 6.75 -2.57
N ASN A 16 -13.02 6.24 -3.80
CA ASN A 16 -13.95 6.62 -4.88
C ASN A 16 -15.40 6.20 -4.61
N THR A 17 -15.62 5.13 -3.88
CA THR A 17 -16.94 4.57 -3.60
C THR A 17 -17.54 5.00 -2.26
N GLY A 18 -16.89 5.91 -1.54
CA GLY A 18 -17.38 6.46 -0.29
C GLY A 18 -16.60 6.06 0.95
N VAL A 19 -15.30 5.87 0.82
CA VAL A 19 -14.38 5.63 1.94
C VAL A 19 -14.69 4.33 2.72
N GLN A 20 -14.76 3.21 2.01
CA GLN A 20 -14.84 1.89 2.66
C GLN A 20 -13.46 1.41 3.09
N ARG A 21 -13.45 0.48 4.05
CA ARG A 21 -12.20 -0.13 4.51
C ARG A 21 -11.53 -0.96 3.41
N SER A 22 -10.20 -0.92 3.39
CA SER A 22 -9.36 -1.85 2.63
C SER A 22 -8.50 -2.68 3.59
N SER A 23 -7.72 -3.62 3.05
CA SER A 23 -6.77 -4.40 3.87
C SER A 23 -5.63 -3.56 4.43
N THR A 24 -5.37 -2.38 3.87
CA THR A 24 -4.32 -1.45 4.33
C THR A 24 -4.84 -0.37 5.28
N THR A 25 -6.15 -0.31 5.53
CA THR A 25 -6.72 0.62 6.51
C THR A 25 -6.17 0.32 7.90
N PRO A 26 -5.63 1.32 8.64
CA PRO A 26 -5.07 1.10 9.97
C PRO A 26 -6.10 0.57 10.96
N TYR A 27 -5.62 -0.16 11.97
CA TYR A 27 -6.46 -0.61 13.08
C TYR A 27 -7.10 0.58 13.80
N GLY A 28 -8.39 0.45 14.09
CA GLY A 28 -9.14 1.48 14.81
C GLY A 28 -9.60 2.65 13.94
N SER A 29 -9.24 2.70 12.65
CA SER A 29 -9.65 3.80 11.77
C SER A 29 -11.12 3.74 11.43
N TRP A 30 -11.72 4.93 11.35
CA TRP A 30 -13.10 5.07 10.87
C TRP A 30 -13.16 4.99 9.34
N THR A 31 -14.07 4.18 8.84
CA THR A 31 -14.50 4.20 7.44
C THR A 31 -16.02 4.01 7.40
N THR A 32 -16.63 4.17 6.23
CA THR A 32 -18.08 3.97 6.12
C THR A 32 -18.53 2.54 6.44
N THR A 33 -17.63 1.56 6.34
CA THR A 33 -17.88 0.16 6.69
C THR A 33 -17.32 -0.24 8.05
N THR A 34 -16.57 0.64 8.71
CA THR A 34 -16.01 0.42 10.06
C THR A 34 -16.19 1.66 10.92
N PRO A 35 -17.44 2.00 11.31
CA PRO A 35 -17.69 3.20 12.09
C PRO A 35 -17.17 3.09 13.52
N VAL A 36 -16.90 4.25 14.13
CA VAL A 36 -16.46 4.38 15.52
C VAL A 36 -17.58 5.03 16.33
N GLY A 37 -17.87 4.46 17.49
CA GLY A 37 -18.88 4.97 18.42
C GLY A 37 -18.64 4.45 19.82
N SER A 38 -19.65 4.55 20.69
CA SER A 38 -19.53 4.08 22.09
C SER A 38 -19.32 2.57 22.20
N VAL A 39 -19.76 1.80 21.19
CA VAL A 39 -19.63 0.33 21.15
C VAL A 39 -18.73 -0.10 19.98
N LEU A 40 -18.85 0.56 18.82
CA LEU A 40 -18.09 0.24 17.60
C LEU A 40 -16.70 0.86 17.67
N ARG A 41 -15.67 0.08 17.29
CA ARG A 41 -14.26 0.45 17.48
C ARG A 41 -13.50 0.75 16.18
N GLY A 42 -14.22 0.96 15.07
CA GLY A 42 -13.60 1.13 13.77
C GLY A 42 -13.08 -0.21 13.22
N LYS A 43 -12.03 -0.15 12.42
CA LYS A 43 -11.43 -1.37 11.86
C LYS A 43 -10.77 -2.22 12.95
N THR A 44 -11.11 -3.50 13.02
CA THR A 44 -10.63 -4.43 14.05
C THR A 44 -9.44 -5.29 13.62
N GLN A 45 -9.01 -5.17 12.36
CA GLN A 45 -7.84 -5.85 11.82
C GLN A 45 -6.71 -4.84 11.60
N ASP A 46 -5.46 -5.30 11.73
CA ASP A 46 -4.29 -4.50 11.39
C ASP A 46 -4.17 -4.29 9.89
N ALA A 47 -3.52 -3.19 9.49
CA ALA A 47 -3.16 -2.95 8.10
C ALA A 47 -2.19 -4.04 7.61
N LYS A 48 -2.40 -4.53 6.39
CA LYS A 48 -1.49 -5.52 5.79
C LYS A 48 -0.17 -4.88 5.38
N PRO A 49 0.97 -5.48 5.76
CA PRO A 49 2.28 -4.98 5.36
C PRO A 49 2.61 -5.44 3.92
N MET A 50 2.10 -4.74 2.91
CA MET A 50 2.26 -5.11 1.50
C MET A 50 3.71 -5.34 1.06
N PRO A 51 4.69 -4.48 1.42
CA PRO A 51 6.08 -4.73 1.01
C PRO A 51 6.61 -6.08 1.52
N ILE A 52 6.34 -6.41 2.77
CA ILE A 52 6.79 -7.68 3.38
C ILE A 52 6.08 -8.87 2.72
N LEU A 53 4.78 -8.77 2.45
CA LEU A 53 4.03 -9.81 1.77
C LEU A 53 4.60 -10.09 0.38
N MET A 54 4.96 -9.05 -0.37
CA MET A 54 5.48 -9.21 -1.72
C MET A 54 6.93 -9.69 -1.73
N MET A 55 7.73 -9.39 -0.71
CA MET A 55 9.06 -9.98 -0.54
C MET A 55 8.99 -11.50 -0.43
N MET A 56 7.95 -12.04 0.20
CA MET A 56 7.74 -13.47 0.34
C MET A 56 7.39 -14.16 -0.99
N HIS A 57 7.03 -13.41 -2.02
CA HIS A 57 6.78 -13.90 -3.36
C HIS A 57 8.02 -13.86 -4.27
N ASN A 58 9.21 -13.69 -3.70
CA ASN A 58 10.49 -13.67 -4.41
C ASN A 58 10.58 -12.59 -5.49
N CYS A 59 10.03 -11.41 -5.21
CA CYS A 59 10.22 -10.26 -6.08
C CYS A 59 11.69 -9.82 -6.05
N GLU A 60 12.25 -9.53 -7.21
CA GLU A 60 13.65 -9.11 -7.35
C GLU A 60 13.90 -7.76 -6.70
N TYR A 61 12.93 -6.86 -6.77
CA TYR A 61 13.03 -5.51 -6.23
C TYR A 61 11.72 -5.12 -5.53
N VAL A 62 11.81 -4.69 -4.29
CA VAL A 62 10.67 -4.17 -3.52
C VAL A 62 11.08 -2.85 -2.90
N ALA A 63 10.29 -1.79 -3.12
CA ALA A 63 10.57 -0.48 -2.59
C ALA A 63 9.30 0.18 -2.04
N THR A 64 9.50 1.04 -1.05
CA THR A 64 8.46 1.94 -0.54
C THR A 64 8.84 3.38 -0.86
N ALA A 65 7.85 4.20 -1.19
CA ALA A 65 8.06 5.61 -1.47
C ALA A 65 6.83 6.41 -1.08
N SER A 66 7.02 7.70 -0.84
CA SER A 66 5.94 8.63 -0.53
C SER A 66 5.98 9.81 -1.48
N THR A 67 4.81 10.30 -1.86
CA THR A 67 4.70 11.52 -2.68
C THR A 67 5.17 12.79 -1.94
N ALA A 68 5.33 12.71 -0.62
CA ALA A 68 5.94 13.79 0.18
C ALA A 68 7.45 13.94 -0.08
N PHE A 69 8.11 12.92 -0.63
CA PHE A 69 9.54 12.90 -0.92
C PHE A 69 9.77 12.55 -2.39
N MET A 70 9.53 13.52 -3.27
CA MET A 70 9.51 13.29 -4.72
C MET A 70 10.85 12.86 -5.31
N ASP A 71 11.97 13.34 -4.78
CA ASP A 71 13.31 12.95 -5.27
C ASP A 71 13.54 11.46 -5.00
N ASP A 72 13.21 10.99 -3.81
CA ASP A 72 13.28 9.58 -3.44
C ASP A 72 12.34 8.73 -4.29
N TYR A 73 11.14 9.22 -4.53
CA TYR A 73 10.14 8.58 -5.36
C TYR A 73 10.65 8.35 -6.79
N TYR A 74 11.19 9.39 -7.42
CA TYR A 74 11.72 9.30 -8.79
C TYR A 74 12.90 8.36 -8.87
N GLU A 75 13.81 8.40 -7.91
CA GLU A 75 14.97 7.52 -7.88
C GLU A 75 14.55 6.05 -7.78
N LYS A 76 13.63 5.73 -6.87
CA LYS A 76 13.13 4.36 -6.71
C LYS A 76 12.38 3.87 -7.93
N LEU A 77 11.59 4.72 -8.56
CA LEU A 77 10.89 4.39 -9.79
C LEU A 77 11.87 4.12 -10.94
N ALA A 78 12.93 4.92 -11.06
CA ALA A 78 13.98 4.69 -12.05
C ALA A 78 14.70 3.35 -11.82
N ASN A 79 15.01 3.02 -10.57
CA ASN A 79 15.61 1.72 -10.23
C ASN A 79 14.69 0.55 -10.55
N GLU A 80 13.39 0.69 -10.30
CA GLU A 80 12.38 -0.31 -10.62
C GLU A 80 12.37 -0.65 -12.11
N LEU A 81 12.52 0.36 -12.96
CA LEU A 81 12.53 0.19 -14.41
C LEU A 81 13.78 -0.54 -14.93
N THR A 82 14.83 -0.65 -14.11
CA THR A 82 16.07 -1.35 -14.50
C THR A 82 16.08 -2.82 -14.13
N VAL A 83 15.13 -3.29 -13.32
CA VAL A 83 15.04 -4.70 -12.93
C VAL A 83 14.03 -5.43 -13.81
N SER A 84 14.22 -6.73 -13.95
CA SER A 84 13.37 -7.56 -14.82
C SER A 84 12.08 -8.01 -14.15
N ASN A 85 12.00 -7.95 -12.83
CA ASN A 85 10.86 -8.47 -12.08
C ASN A 85 10.78 -7.74 -10.74
N GLY A 86 9.96 -6.72 -10.66
CA GLY A 86 9.95 -5.83 -9.50
C GLY A 86 8.56 -5.46 -9.00
N LEU A 87 8.53 -4.99 -7.78
CA LEU A 87 7.37 -4.44 -7.13
C LEU A 87 7.74 -3.15 -6.43
N ALA A 88 6.97 -2.11 -6.66
CA ALA A 88 7.05 -0.87 -5.88
C ALA A 88 5.73 -0.65 -5.15
N VAL A 89 5.82 -0.33 -3.86
CA VAL A 89 4.67 0.08 -3.06
C VAL A 89 4.82 1.55 -2.72
N PHE A 90 3.91 2.38 -3.20
CA PHE A 90 3.92 3.81 -2.94
C PHE A 90 2.84 4.15 -1.93
N THR A 91 3.25 4.73 -0.81
CA THR A 91 2.36 5.23 0.23
C THR A 91 2.26 6.75 0.15
N GLN A 92 1.14 7.25 0.55
CA GLN A 92 0.94 8.69 0.66
C GLN A 92 1.34 9.22 2.03
#